data_ff0446b55d10b502b56fdb7779cfc6c2
#
_entry.id   ff0446b55d10b502b56fdb7779cfc6c2
#
_cell.length_a   1.000
_cell.length_b   1.000
_cell.length_c   1.000
_cell.angle_alpha   90.00
_cell.angle_beta   90.00
_cell.angle_gamma   90.00
#
_symmetry.space_group_name_H-M   'P 1'
#
loop_
_entity.id
_entity.type
_entity.pdbx_description
1 polymer ?
#
loop_
_entity_poly.entity_id
_entity_poly.type
_entity_poly.pdbx_seq_one_letter_code
_entity_poly.pdbx_strand_id
1 'polypeptide(L)'
;MKRNYKKLLLGAGISVLAIGFWSFSDDLFQVSKNLDVFASLYKEVNLNYVDDINSSKMIKTGVDAMLDGLDPYTEFVPESEIENYKLNYVSTQYGGVGAGIFSRNNNVYVSEVFEGFPAQKADIRPGDQIVKINGIDLNSKNSDEVSLLLKGSKGAVIKLLVKRGDDAPVEKSLIRDEIKQPNVSYYGMISGNVGYIKLDRFLENSGDEVTNALVELKKNNPNGIILDLRSNGGGILQEAVKIVNLFVPKGTEVVAQKGKIKEKDITYSTVNTPLETNLPLVVLVNSRSASASEIVAGSLQDLDRAVVIGQRSFGKGLVQQTFPLPYNTLVKITIAKYYVPSGRCIQALDYTHRKDDGSVVKVADSLMHEFKTKDGRSVYDGGGIYPDVFMKQEHFATITQSLLGKLLIFDYATHYRETHAKIADAHVFALSDADYDDFIKYLSNKNYSYNSPAEKALDQMKDEATKDKQFSAIQPEYDNLKAKLLATKKNDLQLHKDEIKQVLENEITSRYYFQRGRYETNFKYDKDIAQAVKTMQDKMQLDSIIKGEGQYKIIGKPITPSALAAAKKADADSDDDDDQ
;
A
#
# COMPACT_ATOMS: atom_id res chain seq x y z
N MET A 1 -33.53 -54.48 33.98
CA MET A 1 -32.75 -53.98 32.86
C MET A 1 -32.44 -52.44 32.87
N LYS A 2 -33.31 -51.53 33.30
CA LYS A 2 -33.11 -50.09 33.32
C LYS A 2 -32.01 -49.57 34.26
N ARG A 3 -31.58 -50.30 35.27
CA ARG A 3 -30.57 -49.85 36.26
C ARG A 3 -29.11 -49.99 35.77
N ASN A 4 -28.84 -50.89 34.85
CA ASN A 4 -27.51 -51.15 34.31
C ASN A 4 -27.15 -50.17 33.18
N TYR A 5 -28.12 -49.65 32.41
CA TYR A 5 -27.92 -48.65 31.38
C TYR A 5 -27.45 -47.30 31.94
N LYS A 6 -27.98 -46.89 33.12
CA LYS A 6 -27.51 -45.66 33.78
C LYS A 6 -26.06 -45.74 34.25
N LYS A 7 -25.62 -46.93 34.70
CA LYS A 7 -24.20 -47.12 35.09
C LYS A 7 -23.26 -47.16 33.89
N LEU A 8 -23.71 -47.69 32.75
CA LEU A 8 -22.96 -47.72 31.50
C LEU A 8 -22.83 -46.31 30.90
N LEU A 9 -23.88 -45.50 30.92
CA LEU A 9 -23.86 -44.10 30.50
C LEU A 9 -23.01 -43.23 31.43
N LEU A 10 -23.01 -43.49 32.74
CA LEU A 10 -22.14 -42.76 33.67
C LEU A 10 -20.67 -43.13 33.48
N GLY A 11 -20.36 -44.41 33.23
CA GLY A 11 -19.00 -44.87 32.89
C GLY A 11 -18.49 -44.31 31.57
N ALA A 12 -19.33 -44.28 30.54
CA ALA A 12 -18.98 -43.66 29.24
C ALA A 12 -18.76 -42.15 29.36
N GLY A 13 -19.57 -41.43 30.14
CA GLY A 13 -19.41 -40.02 30.40
C GLY A 13 -18.10 -39.68 31.14
N ILE A 14 -17.73 -40.50 32.15
CA ILE A 14 -16.46 -40.32 32.88
C ILE A 14 -15.27 -40.66 31.98
N SER A 15 -15.37 -41.67 31.11
CA SER A 15 -14.30 -42.01 30.17
C SER A 15 -14.06 -40.92 29.12
N VAL A 16 -15.12 -40.29 28.60
CA VAL A 16 -15.01 -39.15 27.65
C VAL A 16 -14.40 -37.93 28.33
N LEU A 17 -14.79 -37.64 29.59
CA LEU A 17 -14.17 -36.56 30.37
C LEU A 17 -12.71 -36.85 30.69
N ALA A 18 -12.34 -38.09 31.03
CA ALA A 18 -10.96 -38.47 31.32
C ALA A 18 -10.06 -38.41 30.07
N ILE A 19 -10.56 -38.79 28.90
CA ILE A 19 -9.84 -38.68 27.61
C ILE A 19 -9.67 -37.20 27.22
N GLY A 20 -10.68 -36.36 27.45
CA GLY A 20 -10.59 -34.93 27.24
C GLY A 20 -9.53 -34.25 28.14
N PHE A 21 -9.46 -34.61 29.41
CA PHE A 21 -8.45 -34.11 30.34
C PHE A 21 -7.02 -34.60 30.00
N TRP A 22 -6.85 -35.79 29.48
CA TRP A 22 -5.53 -36.30 29.09
C TRP A 22 -5.00 -35.62 27.85
N SER A 23 -5.81 -35.34 26.85
CA SER A 23 -5.40 -34.62 25.64
C SER A 23 -4.95 -33.19 25.95
N PHE A 24 -5.65 -32.46 26.83
CA PHE A 24 -5.27 -31.11 27.28
C PHE A 24 -3.98 -31.10 28.13
N SER A 25 -3.74 -32.16 28.91
CA SER A 25 -2.52 -32.24 29.76
C SER A 25 -1.26 -32.48 28.94
N ASP A 26 -1.34 -33.23 27.84
CA ASP A 26 -0.21 -33.50 26.94
C ASP A 26 0.24 -32.25 26.21
N ASP A 27 -0.68 -31.43 25.71
CA ASP A 27 -0.33 -30.17 25.03
C ASP A 27 0.35 -29.17 25.98
N LEU A 28 -0.18 -29.02 27.21
CA LEU A 28 0.43 -28.11 28.20
C LEU A 28 1.80 -28.60 28.67
N PHE A 29 1.96 -29.91 28.83
CA PHE A 29 3.28 -30.49 29.16
C PHE A 29 4.30 -30.28 28.05
N GLN A 30 3.92 -30.45 26.78
CA GLN A 30 4.81 -30.20 25.64
C GLN A 30 5.22 -28.73 25.56
N VAL A 31 4.28 -27.79 25.79
CA VAL A 31 4.58 -26.35 25.83
C VAL A 31 5.58 -26.04 26.94
N SER A 32 5.36 -26.53 28.18
CA SER A 32 6.26 -26.32 29.30
C SER A 32 7.65 -26.87 29.03
N LYS A 33 7.73 -28.12 28.54
CA LYS A 33 9.00 -28.77 28.16
C LYS A 33 9.76 -27.97 27.10
N ASN A 34 9.09 -27.50 26.06
CA ASN A 34 9.72 -26.73 25.00
C ASN A 34 10.25 -25.38 25.51
N LEU A 35 9.52 -24.72 26.42
CA LEU A 35 10.00 -23.50 27.07
C LEU A 35 11.25 -23.74 27.91
N ASP A 36 11.31 -24.84 28.70
CA ASP A 36 12.49 -25.19 29.50
C ASP A 36 13.70 -25.48 28.61
N VAL A 37 13.51 -26.21 27.50
CA VAL A 37 14.56 -26.50 26.53
C VAL A 37 15.06 -25.21 25.89
N PHE A 38 14.16 -24.31 25.46
CA PHE A 38 14.52 -23.04 24.84
C PHE A 38 15.30 -22.13 25.80
N ALA A 39 14.82 -22.00 27.05
CA ALA A 39 15.50 -21.20 28.06
C ALA A 39 16.90 -21.77 28.39
N SER A 40 17.04 -23.09 28.50
CA SER A 40 18.31 -23.76 28.74
C SER A 40 19.27 -23.55 27.57
N LEU A 41 18.82 -23.74 26.33
CA LEU A 41 19.61 -23.52 25.12
C LEU A 41 20.11 -22.06 25.06
N TYR A 42 19.22 -21.10 25.28
CA TYR A 42 19.55 -19.68 25.26
C TYR A 42 20.63 -19.34 26.32
N LYS A 43 20.48 -19.87 27.54
CA LYS A 43 21.46 -19.73 28.63
C LYS A 43 22.82 -20.32 28.27
N GLU A 44 22.83 -21.57 27.79
CA GLU A 44 24.10 -22.25 27.47
C GLU A 44 24.86 -21.56 26.33
N VAL A 45 24.14 -21.09 25.30
CA VAL A 45 24.76 -20.35 24.20
C VAL A 45 25.37 -19.03 24.70
N ASN A 46 24.63 -18.26 25.53
CA ASN A 46 25.16 -17.01 26.09
C ASN A 46 26.37 -17.19 27.02
N LEU A 47 26.46 -18.33 27.69
CA LEU A 47 27.58 -18.61 28.64
C LEU A 47 28.82 -19.22 27.97
N ASN A 48 28.64 -20.00 26.92
CA ASN A 48 29.69 -20.88 26.41
C ASN A 48 30.11 -20.57 24.96
N TYR A 49 29.40 -19.68 24.24
CA TYR A 49 29.83 -19.37 22.88
C TYR A 49 31.16 -18.65 22.85
N VAL A 50 31.99 -18.95 21.85
CA VAL A 50 33.40 -18.51 21.79
C VAL A 50 33.60 -17.01 21.68
N ASP A 51 32.67 -16.31 21.04
CA ASP A 51 32.70 -14.84 20.84
C ASP A 51 31.62 -14.15 21.67
N ASP A 52 31.75 -12.82 21.87
CA ASP A 52 30.74 -12.00 22.53
C ASP A 52 29.42 -11.98 21.74
N ILE A 53 28.33 -12.32 22.41
CA ILE A 53 27.00 -12.38 21.84
C ILE A 53 26.16 -11.17 22.28
N ASN A 54 25.49 -10.52 21.32
CA ASN A 54 24.40 -9.61 21.65
C ASN A 54 23.12 -10.41 21.95
N SER A 55 22.88 -10.64 23.24
CA SER A 55 21.77 -11.45 23.74
C SER A 55 20.39 -10.97 23.28
N SER A 56 20.18 -9.64 23.23
CA SER A 56 18.91 -9.05 22.79
C SER A 56 18.67 -9.26 21.29
N LYS A 57 19.70 -9.13 20.46
CA LYS A 57 19.61 -9.38 19.01
C LYS A 57 19.37 -10.87 18.74
N MET A 58 20.03 -11.76 19.49
CA MET A 58 19.88 -13.19 19.31
C MET A 58 18.47 -13.66 19.65
N ILE A 59 17.88 -13.21 20.78
CA ILE A 59 16.51 -13.58 21.14
C ILE A 59 15.51 -13.03 20.14
N LYS A 60 15.70 -11.78 19.67
CA LYS A 60 14.82 -11.20 18.63
C LYS A 60 14.86 -12.05 17.36
N THR A 61 16.03 -12.44 16.88
CA THR A 61 16.18 -13.30 15.70
C THR A 61 15.43 -14.63 15.85
N GLY A 62 15.52 -15.27 17.02
CA GLY A 62 14.81 -16.52 17.29
C GLY A 62 13.30 -16.36 17.36
N VAL A 63 12.82 -15.28 17.99
CA VAL A 63 11.39 -14.95 18.06
C VAL A 63 10.84 -14.61 16.66
N ASP A 64 11.53 -13.77 15.90
CA ASP A 64 11.12 -13.39 14.55
C ASP A 64 11.00 -14.64 13.66
N ALA A 65 12.01 -15.53 13.67
CA ALA A 65 11.97 -16.78 12.89
C ALA A 65 10.80 -17.72 13.29
N MET A 66 10.44 -17.76 14.57
CA MET A 66 9.27 -18.51 15.04
C MET A 66 7.96 -17.90 14.53
N LEU A 67 7.83 -16.58 14.52
CA LEU A 67 6.62 -15.86 14.10
C LEU A 67 6.47 -15.86 12.58
N ASP A 68 7.56 -15.73 11.82
CA ASP A 68 7.58 -15.80 10.35
C ASP A 68 7.03 -17.13 9.82
N GLY A 69 7.09 -18.19 10.62
CA GLY A 69 6.49 -19.48 10.32
C GLY A 69 4.95 -19.44 10.28
N LEU A 70 4.31 -18.41 10.85
CA LEU A 70 2.86 -18.26 10.89
C LEU A 70 2.34 -17.44 9.72
N ASP A 71 2.62 -16.14 9.72
CA ASP A 71 2.25 -15.19 8.67
C ASP A 71 3.14 -13.92 8.79
N PRO A 72 3.19 -13.04 7.77
CA PRO A 72 4.07 -11.86 7.79
C PRO A 72 3.52 -10.69 8.63
N TYR A 73 2.38 -10.84 9.28
CA TYR A 73 1.72 -9.79 10.06
C TYR A 73 1.82 -10.02 11.56
N THR A 74 2.18 -11.26 11.95
CA THR A 74 2.43 -11.63 13.35
C THR A 74 3.88 -11.27 13.67
N GLU A 75 4.07 -10.25 14.53
CA GLU A 75 5.39 -9.67 14.80
C GLU A 75 5.61 -9.36 16.27
N PHE A 76 6.86 -9.47 16.71
CA PHE A 76 7.33 -9.05 18.03
C PHE A 76 7.90 -7.63 17.94
N VAL A 77 7.46 -6.75 18.85
CA VAL A 77 7.89 -5.36 18.92
C VAL A 77 8.70 -5.16 20.21
N PRO A 78 10.03 -5.06 20.13
CA PRO A 78 10.86 -4.77 21.29
C PRO A 78 10.64 -3.32 21.78
N GLU A 79 11.01 -3.04 23.02
CA GLU A 79 10.86 -1.71 23.65
C GLU A 79 11.44 -0.58 22.78
N SER A 80 12.59 -0.81 22.15
CA SER A 80 13.25 0.18 21.29
C SER A 80 12.46 0.56 20.03
N GLU A 81 11.49 -0.25 19.60
CA GLU A 81 10.70 -0.06 18.38
C GLU A 81 9.26 0.41 18.66
N ILE A 82 8.86 0.56 19.93
CA ILE A 82 7.48 0.92 20.33
C ILE A 82 7.03 2.25 19.73
N GLU A 83 7.89 3.27 19.71
CA GLU A 83 7.53 4.58 19.14
C GLU A 83 7.27 4.49 17.64
N ASN A 84 8.13 3.79 16.91
CA ASN A 84 7.93 3.55 15.48
C ASN A 84 6.69 2.70 15.21
N TYR A 85 6.42 1.70 16.05
CA TYR A 85 5.20 0.92 15.96
C TYR A 85 3.94 1.81 16.10
N LYS A 86 3.92 2.68 17.11
CA LYS A 86 2.79 3.61 17.32
C LYS A 86 2.59 4.54 16.12
N LEU A 87 3.66 5.08 15.55
CA LEU A 87 3.60 5.96 14.37
C LEU A 87 3.06 5.26 13.12
N ASN A 88 3.32 3.96 13.00
CA ASN A 88 2.90 3.19 11.82
C ASN A 88 1.46 2.65 11.93
N TYR A 89 1.00 2.34 13.15
CA TYR A 89 -0.23 1.57 13.34
C TYR A 89 -1.29 2.25 14.22
N VAL A 90 -0.95 3.33 14.93
CA VAL A 90 -1.88 3.97 15.88
C VAL A 90 -2.13 5.41 15.52
N SER A 91 -1.09 6.24 15.50
CA SER A 91 -1.22 7.69 15.35
C SER A 91 -0.17 8.27 14.43
N THR A 92 -0.54 9.30 13.66
CA THR A 92 0.37 10.04 12.79
C THR A 92 1.14 11.15 13.51
N GLN A 93 1.03 11.25 14.84
CA GLN A 93 1.59 12.36 15.62
C GLN A 93 2.97 12.04 16.18
N TYR A 94 3.94 12.91 15.92
CA TYR A 94 5.28 12.83 16.50
C TYR A 94 5.90 14.23 16.66
N GLY A 95 6.83 14.38 17.61
CA GLY A 95 7.59 15.61 17.74
C GLY A 95 8.71 15.69 16.71
N GLY A 96 8.78 16.77 15.93
CA GLY A 96 9.75 16.90 14.86
C GLY A 96 9.75 18.25 14.14
N VAL A 97 10.30 18.26 12.92
CA VAL A 97 10.45 19.49 12.11
C VAL A 97 9.48 19.58 10.92
N GLY A 98 8.82 18.49 10.54
CA GLY A 98 7.88 18.46 9.42
C GLY A 98 8.57 18.46 8.05
N ALA A 99 9.54 17.55 7.87
CA ALA A 99 10.22 17.31 6.60
C ALA A 99 10.48 15.82 6.41
N GLY A 100 10.35 15.36 5.17
CA GLY A 100 10.85 14.07 4.70
C GLY A 100 12.31 14.18 4.28
N ILE A 101 13.08 13.11 4.40
CA ILE A 101 14.48 13.06 4.02
C ILE A 101 14.82 11.78 3.26
N PHE A 102 15.89 11.80 2.49
CA PHE A 102 16.48 10.63 1.85
C PHE A 102 18.01 10.72 1.82
N SER A 103 18.68 9.58 1.70
CA SER A 103 20.13 9.52 1.58
C SER A 103 20.55 9.27 0.14
N ARG A 104 21.58 10.03 -0.33
CA ARG A 104 22.22 9.86 -1.65
C ARG A 104 23.72 10.16 -1.53
N ASN A 105 24.57 9.22 -1.95
CA ASN A 105 26.04 9.39 -1.93
C ASN A 105 26.57 9.80 -0.54
N ASN A 106 26.14 9.11 0.51
CA ASN A 106 26.48 9.39 1.91
C ASN A 106 26.08 10.77 2.44
N ASN A 107 25.22 11.48 1.74
CA ASN A 107 24.64 12.77 2.17
C ASN A 107 23.13 12.64 2.35
N VAL A 108 22.56 13.45 3.24
CA VAL A 108 21.14 13.48 3.52
C VAL A 108 20.51 14.73 2.95
N TYR A 109 19.43 14.54 2.20
CA TYR A 109 18.68 15.60 1.53
C TYR A 109 17.25 15.63 1.98
N VAL A 110 16.64 16.80 1.95
CA VAL A 110 15.20 16.99 2.16
C VAL A 110 14.46 16.52 0.91
N SER A 111 13.56 15.57 1.05
CA SER A 111 12.70 15.08 -0.03
C SER A 111 11.44 15.94 -0.20
N GLU A 112 10.84 16.31 0.92
CA GLU A 112 9.62 17.12 0.96
C GLU A 112 9.54 17.91 2.27
N VAL A 113 8.72 18.93 2.28
CA VAL A 113 8.44 19.75 3.46
C VAL A 113 6.93 19.83 3.64
N PHE A 114 6.47 19.65 4.87
CA PHE A 114 5.04 19.69 5.19
C PHE A 114 4.59 21.11 5.46
N GLU A 115 3.47 21.48 4.86
CA GLU A 115 2.89 22.82 4.96
C GLU A 115 2.50 23.15 6.41
N GLY A 116 2.83 24.36 6.87
CA GLY A 116 2.49 24.87 8.21
C GLY A 116 3.47 24.48 9.33
N PHE A 117 4.44 23.57 9.07
CA PHE A 117 5.36 23.05 10.08
C PHE A 117 6.71 23.78 10.13
N PRO A 118 7.54 23.52 11.16
CA PRO A 118 8.78 24.27 11.40
C PRO A 118 9.76 24.32 10.24
N ALA A 119 9.91 23.23 9.47
CA ALA A 119 10.81 23.19 8.31
C ALA A 119 10.40 24.22 7.25
N GLN A 120 9.10 24.30 6.92
CA GLN A 120 8.59 25.31 5.99
C GLN A 120 8.82 26.72 6.52
N LYS A 121 8.49 26.98 7.79
CA LYS A 121 8.64 28.31 8.42
C LYS A 121 10.10 28.78 8.45
N ALA A 122 11.05 27.84 8.47
CA ALA A 122 12.48 28.11 8.40
C ALA A 122 13.02 28.18 6.97
N ASP A 123 12.17 28.20 5.94
CA ASP A 123 12.57 28.16 4.52
C ASP A 123 13.53 26.99 4.22
N ILE A 124 13.24 25.81 4.77
CA ILE A 124 13.85 24.56 4.32
C ILE A 124 13.06 24.09 3.10
N ARG A 125 13.75 23.59 2.08
CA ARG A 125 13.13 23.22 0.78
C ARG A 125 13.55 21.82 0.35
N PRO A 126 12.74 21.13 -0.45
CA PRO A 126 13.17 19.91 -1.12
C PRO A 126 14.45 20.17 -1.93
N GLY A 127 15.43 19.26 -1.83
CA GLY A 127 16.76 19.40 -2.43
C GLY A 127 17.82 20.01 -1.51
N ASP A 128 17.44 20.65 -0.40
CA ASP A 128 18.42 21.12 0.59
C ASP A 128 19.16 19.92 1.20
N GLN A 129 20.48 19.98 1.27
CA GLN A 129 21.31 19.01 1.98
C GLN A 129 21.39 19.39 3.46
N ILE A 130 21.12 18.44 4.34
CA ILE A 130 21.36 18.61 5.79
C ILE A 130 22.79 18.13 6.08
N VAL A 131 23.67 19.06 6.44
CA VAL A 131 25.10 18.78 6.70
C VAL A 131 25.33 18.41 8.16
N LYS A 132 24.72 19.16 9.10
CA LYS A 132 24.83 18.91 10.55
C LYS A 132 23.51 19.12 11.27
N ILE A 133 23.33 18.39 12.37
CA ILE A 133 22.23 18.57 13.33
C ILE A 133 22.82 18.77 14.72
N ASN A 134 22.53 19.91 15.35
CA ASN A 134 23.07 20.27 16.69
C ASN A 134 24.60 20.10 16.80
N GLY A 135 25.33 20.45 15.73
CA GLY A 135 26.78 20.27 15.65
C GLY A 135 27.27 18.87 15.28
N ILE A 136 26.39 17.87 15.28
CA ILE A 136 26.71 16.49 14.88
C ILE A 136 26.81 16.44 13.35
N ASP A 137 27.94 15.99 12.82
CA ASP A 137 28.15 15.76 11.39
C ASP A 137 27.34 14.53 10.93
N LEU A 138 26.71 14.63 9.75
CA LEU A 138 25.87 13.58 9.20
C LEU A 138 26.58 12.68 8.17
N ASN A 139 27.86 12.93 7.90
CA ASN A 139 28.64 12.07 7.01
C ASN A 139 28.58 10.61 7.50
N SER A 140 28.25 9.70 6.60
CA SER A 140 28.10 8.27 6.87
C SER A 140 26.85 7.84 7.67
N LYS A 141 25.94 8.77 8.01
CA LYS A 141 24.67 8.42 8.62
C LYS A 141 23.61 8.11 7.57
N ASN A 142 22.83 7.08 7.81
CA ASN A 142 21.68 6.75 6.95
C ASN A 142 20.47 7.63 7.31
N SER A 143 19.44 7.57 6.46
CA SER A 143 18.20 8.34 6.64
C SER A 143 17.48 8.06 7.96
N ASP A 144 17.55 6.83 8.47
CA ASP A 144 16.86 6.43 9.71
C ASP A 144 17.54 7.05 10.93
N GLU A 145 18.87 6.99 11.00
CA GLU A 145 19.64 7.65 12.05
C GLU A 145 19.40 9.17 12.07
N VAL A 146 19.37 9.79 10.90
CA VAL A 146 19.10 11.24 10.80
C VAL A 146 17.65 11.56 11.14
N SER A 147 16.69 10.72 10.76
CA SER A 147 15.29 10.86 11.15
C SER A 147 15.11 10.87 12.68
N LEU A 148 15.84 10.01 13.39
CA LEU A 148 15.84 10.02 14.87
C LEU A 148 16.39 11.33 15.45
N LEU A 149 17.44 11.91 14.85
CA LEU A 149 17.99 13.20 15.27
C LEU A 149 17.04 14.37 15.01
N LEU A 150 16.25 14.32 13.94
CA LEU A 150 15.24 15.33 13.61
C LEU A 150 14.03 15.27 14.54
N LYS A 151 13.67 14.08 15.01
CA LYS A 151 12.60 13.87 16.00
C LYS A 151 13.01 14.33 17.39
N GLY A 152 12.04 14.53 18.26
CA GLY A 152 12.26 14.89 19.66
C GLY A 152 11.09 15.66 20.25
N SER A 153 11.18 16.06 21.51
CA SER A 153 10.09 16.69 22.23
C SER A 153 9.64 18.00 21.59
N LYS A 154 8.33 18.21 21.51
CA LYS A 154 7.71 19.49 21.13
C LYS A 154 8.30 20.63 21.97
N GLY A 155 8.59 21.76 21.34
CA GLY A 155 9.18 22.94 21.96
C GLY A 155 10.71 22.92 22.08
N ALA A 156 11.37 21.77 21.82
CA ALA A 156 12.82 21.70 21.84
C ALA A 156 13.44 22.39 20.62
N VAL A 157 14.49 23.18 20.83
CA VAL A 157 15.24 23.83 19.75
C VAL A 157 16.14 22.80 19.07
N ILE A 158 16.20 22.87 17.73
CA ILE A 158 17.12 22.11 16.90
C ILE A 158 17.83 23.05 15.92
N LYS A 159 19.13 22.87 15.74
CA LYS A 159 19.96 23.62 14.80
C LYS A 159 20.35 22.73 13.64
N LEU A 160 20.04 23.16 12.44
CA LEU A 160 20.38 22.48 11.20
C LEU A 160 21.38 23.33 10.40
N LEU A 161 22.53 22.74 10.04
CA LEU A 161 23.41 23.32 9.03
C LEU A 161 22.95 22.81 7.67
N VAL A 162 22.39 23.70 6.83
CA VAL A 162 21.74 23.35 5.57
C VAL A 162 22.52 23.94 4.41
N LYS A 163 22.74 23.17 3.36
CA LYS A 163 23.35 23.60 2.11
C LYS A 163 22.33 23.50 0.98
N ARG A 164 22.12 24.59 0.23
CA ARG A 164 21.22 24.66 -0.93
C ARG A 164 22.06 24.79 -2.20
N GLY A 165 21.94 23.83 -3.11
CA GLY A 165 22.72 23.82 -4.34
C GLY A 165 24.23 23.98 -4.09
N ASP A 166 24.84 24.97 -4.74
CA ASP A 166 26.27 25.30 -4.59
C ASP A 166 26.54 26.41 -3.55
N ASP A 167 25.50 26.93 -2.88
CA ASP A 167 25.65 27.97 -1.88
C ASP A 167 26.44 27.50 -0.65
N ALA A 168 27.02 28.45 0.10
CA ALA A 168 27.65 28.17 1.38
C ALA A 168 26.60 27.67 2.39
N PRO A 169 26.93 26.66 3.24
CA PRO A 169 26.01 26.16 4.24
C PRO A 169 25.59 27.25 5.24
N VAL A 170 24.29 27.27 5.56
CA VAL A 170 23.67 28.24 6.50
C VAL A 170 23.08 27.50 7.69
N GLU A 171 23.34 28.00 8.92
CA GLU A 171 22.71 27.47 10.12
C GLU A 171 21.27 28.02 10.24
N LYS A 172 20.32 27.12 10.40
CA LYS A 172 18.91 27.41 10.65
C LYS A 172 18.49 26.83 12.00
N SER A 173 17.88 27.67 12.83
CA SER A 173 17.33 27.24 14.12
C SER A 173 15.83 27.07 14.02
N LEU A 174 15.34 25.88 14.41
CA LEU A 174 13.92 25.53 14.41
C LEU A 174 13.48 25.12 15.80
N ILE A 175 12.21 25.33 16.10
CA ILE A 175 11.57 24.78 17.30
C ILE A 175 10.75 23.57 16.84
N ARG A 176 11.05 22.38 17.39
CA ARG A 176 10.26 21.17 17.09
C ARG A 176 8.81 21.39 17.48
N ASP A 177 7.90 20.94 16.65
CA ASP A 177 6.47 20.97 16.93
C ASP A 177 5.91 19.56 16.87
N GLU A 178 4.67 19.41 17.26
CA GLU A 178 3.91 18.18 17.05
C GLU A 178 3.51 18.10 15.58
N ILE A 179 4.13 17.20 14.86
CA ILE A 179 3.85 16.96 13.44
C ILE A 179 2.68 15.99 13.37
N LYS A 180 1.57 16.45 12.85
CA LYS A 180 0.39 15.64 12.58
C LYS A 180 0.21 15.55 11.07
N GLN A 181 0.48 14.39 10.51
CA GLN A 181 0.13 14.12 9.11
C GLN A 181 -1.33 13.70 9.06
N PRO A 182 -2.17 14.31 8.22
CA PRO A 182 -3.57 13.91 8.10
C PRO A 182 -3.69 12.51 7.48
N ASN A 183 -4.71 11.76 7.88
CA ASN A 183 -5.09 10.52 7.22
C ASN A 183 -5.70 10.80 5.84
N VAL A 184 -6.50 11.87 5.74
CA VAL A 184 -7.02 12.43 4.50
C VAL A 184 -6.01 13.44 3.97
N SER A 185 -5.17 13.03 3.02
CA SER A 185 -4.10 13.87 2.47
C SER A 185 -4.59 14.95 1.51
N TYR A 186 -5.77 14.75 0.93
CA TYR A 186 -6.41 15.72 0.05
C TYR A 186 -7.93 15.52 0.02
N TYR A 187 -8.67 16.62 -0.03
CA TYR A 187 -10.06 16.65 -0.46
C TYR A 187 -10.35 17.95 -1.21
N GLY A 188 -11.25 17.90 -2.18
CA GLY A 188 -11.60 19.05 -3.00
C GLY A 188 -12.63 18.71 -4.08
N MET A 189 -13.17 19.74 -4.70
CA MET A 189 -14.01 19.60 -5.90
C MET A 189 -13.10 19.39 -7.11
N ILE A 190 -13.48 18.44 -7.95
CA ILE A 190 -12.78 18.16 -9.22
C ILE A 190 -13.71 18.36 -10.42
N SER A 191 -13.22 18.09 -11.63
CA SER A 191 -14.03 18.19 -12.85
C SER A 191 -15.35 17.43 -12.74
N GLY A 192 -16.39 17.90 -13.45
CA GLY A 192 -17.72 17.29 -13.39
C GLY A 192 -18.53 17.61 -12.13
N ASN A 193 -18.10 18.57 -11.32
CA ASN A 193 -18.69 18.91 -10.04
C ASN A 193 -18.73 17.69 -9.09
N VAL A 194 -17.65 16.92 -9.03
CA VAL A 194 -17.51 15.72 -8.18
C VAL A 194 -16.63 16.05 -6.98
N GLY A 195 -17.06 15.62 -5.80
CA GLY A 195 -16.24 15.69 -4.59
C GLY A 195 -15.23 14.54 -4.56
N TYR A 196 -13.97 14.85 -4.29
CA TYR A 196 -12.89 13.85 -4.19
C TYR A 196 -12.28 13.87 -2.80
N ILE A 197 -12.06 12.67 -2.23
CA ILE A 197 -11.42 12.48 -0.93
C ILE A 197 -10.32 11.42 -1.09
N LYS A 198 -9.06 11.78 -0.80
CA LYS A 198 -7.92 10.86 -0.76
C LYS A 198 -7.65 10.44 0.68
N LEU A 199 -7.86 9.18 1.00
CA LEU A 199 -7.55 8.60 2.30
C LEU A 199 -6.31 7.72 2.17
N ASP A 200 -5.21 8.10 2.81
CA ASP A 200 -3.93 7.37 2.72
C ASP A 200 -3.76 6.33 3.82
N ARG A 201 -4.40 6.51 4.99
CA ARG A 201 -4.24 5.64 6.17
C ARG A 201 -5.53 5.55 6.96
N PHE A 202 -5.72 4.40 7.63
CA PHE A 202 -6.78 4.20 8.61
C PHE A 202 -6.19 4.24 10.03
N LEU A 203 -5.57 5.36 10.43
CA LEU A 203 -5.12 5.57 11.80
C LEU A 203 -6.18 6.33 12.61
N GLU A 204 -5.90 6.59 13.89
CA GLU A 204 -6.83 7.30 14.77
C GLU A 204 -7.41 8.56 14.12
N ASN A 205 -8.72 8.75 14.26
CA ASN A 205 -9.52 9.85 13.73
C ASN A 205 -9.67 9.91 12.19
N SER A 206 -9.27 8.88 11.45
CA SER A 206 -9.43 8.88 9.99
C SER A 206 -10.91 8.95 9.56
N GLY A 207 -11.82 8.29 10.30
CA GLY A 207 -13.26 8.41 10.08
C GLY A 207 -13.79 9.83 10.28
N ASP A 208 -13.29 10.53 11.29
CA ASP A 208 -13.66 11.92 11.55
C ASP A 208 -13.11 12.88 10.49
N GLU A 209 -11.89 12.62 9.99
CA GLU A 209 -11.29 13.40 8.90
C GLU A 209 -12.09 13.22 7.60
N VAL A 210 -12.52 11.99 7.25
CA VAL A 210 -13.40 11.73 6.10
C VAL A 210 -14.76 12.39 6.29
N THR A 211 -15.31 12.35 7.51
CA THR A 211 -16.57 13.03 7.85
C THR A 211 -16.48 14.53 7.58
N ASN A 212 -15.42 15.17 8.09
CA ASN A 212 -15.20 16.60 7.90
C ASN A 212 -15.02 16.95 6.40
N ALA A 213 -14.23 16.16 5.68
CA ALA A 213 -14.06 16.34 4.23
C ALA A 213 -15.41 16.24 3.48
N LEU A 214 -16.23 15.23 3.80
CA LEU A 214 -17.53 15.03 3.18
C LEU A 214 -18.49 16.19 3.50
N VAL A 215 -18.51 16.69 4.74
CA VAL A 215 -19.31 17.84 5.15
C VAL A 215 -18.93 19.09 4.35
N GLU A 216 -17.63 19.37 4.21
CA GLU A 216 -17.14 20.51 3.44
C GLU A 216 -17.49 20.39 1.93
N LEU A 217 -17.29 19.20 1.34
CA LEU A 217 -17.64 18.97 -0.06
C LEU A 217 -19.13 19.14 -0.32
N LYS A 218 -20.01 18.70 0.59
CA LYS A 218 -21.47 18.83 0.45
C LYS A 218 -21.94 20.27 0.38
N LYS A 219 -21.21 21.26 0.90
CA LYS A 219 -21.52 22.68 0.77
C LYS A 219 -21.51 23.16 -0.69
N ASN A 220 -20.79 22.46 -1.56
CA ASN A 220 -20.68 22.78 -2.98
C ASN A 220 -21.70 22.00 -3.85
N ASN A 221 -22.64 21.28 -3.25
CA ASN A 221 -23.64 20.45 -3.94
C ASN A 221 -23.03 19.54 -5.02
N PRO A 222 -22.13 18.60 -4.65
CA PRO A 222 -21.46 17.73 -5.62
C PRO A 222 -22.47 16.79 -6.30
N ASN A 223 -22.18 16.40 -7.54
CA ASN A 223 -22.95 15.41 -8.29
C ASN A 223 -22.65 13.96 -7.85
N GLY A 224 -21.61 13.75 -7.08
CA GLY A 224 -21.18 12.46 -6.53
C GLY A 224 -19.88 12.61 -5.76
N ILE A 225 -19.45 11.51 -5.11
CA ILE A 225 -18.23 11.47 -4.28
C ILE A 225 -17.33 10.34 -4.77
N ILE A 226 -16.03 10.65 -4.91
CA ILE A 226 -14.95 9.67 -5.09
C ILE A 226 -14.22 9.53 -3.76
N LEU A 227 -14.18 8.32 -3.21
CA LEU A 227 -13.32 7.94 -2.10
C LEU A 227 -12.12 7.15 -2.66
N ASP A 228 -10.95 7.77 -2.68
CA ASP A 228 -9.74 7.15 -3.22
C ASP A 228 -8.96 6.43 -2.12
N LEU A 229 -8.97 5.10 -2.20
CA LEU A 229 -8.24 4.17 -1.32
C LEU A 229 -7.03 3.52 -2.03
N ARG A 230 -6.66 3.99 -3.21
CA ARG A 230 -5.50 3.45 -3.93
C ARG A 230 -4.23 3.67 -3.12
N SER A 231 -3.42 2.62 -3.03
CA SER A 231 -2.16 2.55 -2.27
C SER A 231 -2.32 2.73 -0.75
N ASN A 232 -3.53 2.60 -0.22
CA ASN A 232 -3.80 2.61 1.21
C ASN A 232 -3.75 1.17 1.76
N GLY A 233 -2.73 0.85 2.56
CA GLY A 233 -2.50 -0.47 3.15
C GLY A 233 -3.46 -0.85 4.28
N GLY A 234 -4.45 0.01 4.62
CA GLY A 234 -5.40 -0.22 5.70
C GLY A 234 -4.99 0.43 7.02
N GLY A 235 -5.37 -0.20 8.12
CA GLY A 235 -5.12 0.25 9.49
C GLY A 235 -6.23 -0.18 10.45
N ILE A 236 -6.77 0.73 11.24
CA ILE A 236 -7.74 0.47 12.31
C ILE A 236 -9.11 0.09 11.73
N LEU A 237 -9.57 -1.12 12.05
CA LEU A 237 -10.84 -1.67 11.58
C LEU A 237 -12.04 -0.79 11.97
N GLN A 238 -12.06 -0.27 13.19
CA GLN A 238 -13.13 0.58 13.69
C GLN A 238 -13.28 1.87 12.88
N GLU A 239 -12.18 2.42 12.37
CA GLU A 239 -12.20 3.58 11.49
C GLU A 239 -12.83 3.25 10.12
N ALA A 240 -12.56 2.05 9.58
CA ALA A 240 -13.24 1.57 8.38
C ALA A 240 -14.77 1.47 8.58
N VAL A 241 -15.21 0.92 9.73
CA VAL A 241 -16.64 0.84 10.08
C VAL A 241 -17.27 2.23 10.18
N LYS A 242 -16.58 3.22 10.78
CA LYS A 242 -17.05 4.61 10.86
C LYS A 242 -17.23 5.20 9.46
N ILE A 243 -16.28 4.96 8.54
CA ILE A 243 -16.35 5.49 7.16
C ILE A 243 -17.51 4.86 6.40
N VAL A 244 -17.71 3.54 6.48
CA VAL A 244 -18.87 2.88 5.86
C VAL A 244 -20.18 3.45 6.42
N ASN A 245 -20.24 3.71 7.75
CA ASN A 245 -21.42 4.29 8.40
C ASN A 245 -21.82 5.67 7.84
N LEU A 246 -20.93 6.41 7.19
CA LEU A 246 -21.27 7.68 6.55
C LEU A 246 -22.25 7.50 5.40
N PHE A 247 -22.26 6.32 4.75
CA PHE A 247 -22.92 6.06 3.49
C PHE A 247 -24.07 5.04 3.55
N VAL A 248 -24.22 4.32 4.65
CA VAL A 248 -25.23 3.24 4.78
C VAL A 248 -26.08 3.41 6.04
N PRO A 249 -27.33 2.91 6.05
CA PRO A 249 -28.24 3.04 7.19
C PRO A 249 -27.66 2.49 8.50
N LYS A 250 -28.13 3.03 9.62
CA LYS A 250 -27.83 2.51 10.95
C LYS A 250 -28.29 1.06 11.09
N GLY A 251 -27.50 0.22 11.77
CA GLY A 251 -27.77 -1.20 12.01
C GLY A 251 -27.32 -2.11 10.85
N THR A 252 -26.69 -1.57 9.81
CA THR A 252 -26.17 -2.36 8.68
C THR A 252 -24.88 -3.08 9.11
N GLU A 253 -24.80 -4.38 8.87
CA GLU A 253 -23.57 -5.14 9.03
C GLU A 253 -22.49 -4.65 8.06
N VAL A 254 -21.27 -4.44 8.56
CA VAL A 254 -20.13 -3.98 7.79
C VAL A 254 -19.11 -5.09 7.63
N VAL A 255 -18.72 -5.74 8.71
CA VAL A 255 -17.70 -6.78 8.69
C VAL A 255 -17.88 -7.73 9.88
N ALA A 256 -17.73 -9.03 9.65
CA ALA A 256 -17.67 -10.04 10.69
C ALA A 256 -16.23 -10.54 10.88
N GLN A 257 -15.78 -10.63 12.11
CA GLN A 257 -14.50 -11.20 12.53
C GLN A 257 -14.75 -12.59 13.11
N LYS A 258 -14.08 -13.62 12.57
CA LYS A 258 -14.21 -15.01 13.04
C LYS A 258 -12.83 -15.63 13.22
N GLY A 259 -12.58 -16.19 14.40
CA GLY A 259 -11.30 -16.75 14.81
C GLY A 259 -11.36 -18.18 15.34
N LYS A 260 -10.26 -18.63 15.93
CA LYS A 260 -10.15 -19.93 16.62
C LYS A 260 -11.06 -20.00 17.85
N ILE A 261 -11.15 -18.90 18.59
CA ILE A 261 -11.93 -18.77 19.82
C ILE A 261 -13.30 -18.18 19.43
N LYS A 262 -14.33 -19.03 19.36
CA LYS A 262 -15.67 -18.66 18.88
C LYS A 262 -16.36 -17.57 19.71
N GLU A 263 -16.09 -17.54 21.01
CA GLU A 263 -16.60 -16.53 21.94
C GLU A 263 -16.05 -15.13 21.67
N LYS A 264 -14.99 -15.03 20.84
CA LYS A 264 -14.38 -13.78 20.37
C LYS A 264 -14.78 -13.40 18.94
N ASP A 265 -15.67 -14.14 18.32
CA ASP A 265 -16.25 -13.74 17.02
C ASP A 265 -17.09 -12.47 17.24
N ILE A 266 -16.87 -11.47 16.38
CA ILE A 266 -17.52 -10.15 16.50
C ILE A 266 -18.06 -9.75 15.12
N THR A 267 -19.30 -9.27 15.10
CA THR A 267 -19.88 -8.59 13.93
C THR A 267 -19.97 -7.11 14.23
N TYR A 268 -19.36 -6.32 13.36
CA TYR A 268 -19.37 -4.85 13.42
C TYR A 268 -20.48 -4.32 12.53
N SER A 269 -21.36 -3.51 13.10
CA SER A 269 -22.47 -2.86 12.40
C SER A 269 -22.41 -1.35 12.58
N THR A 270 -23.05 -0.62 11.68
CA THR A 270 -23.18 0.83 11.75
C THR A 270 -24.06 1.23 12.93
N VAL A 271 -23.63 2.26 13.67
CA VAL A 271 -24.30 2.69 14.92
C VAL A 271 -24.92 4.08 14.83
N ASN A 272 -24.47 4.92 13.90
CA ASN A 272 -24.90 6.29 13.73
C ASN A 272 -25.83 6.45 12.53
N THR A 273 -26.60 7.55 12.50
CA THR A 273 -27.33 7.98 11.31
C THR A 273 -26.32 8.34 10.20
N PRO A 274 -26.50 7.85 8.97
CA PRO A 274 -25.59 8.14 7.87
C PRO A 274 -25.60 9.64 7.51
N LEU A 275 -24.46 10.12 7.03
CA LEU A 275 -24.32 11.49 6.55
C LEU A 275 -24.79 11.65 5.10
N GLU A 276 -24.64 10.59 4.29
CA GLU A 276 -24.97 10.63 2.86
C GLU A 276 -25.35 9.25 2.31
N THR A 277 -26.60 9.07 1.92
CA THR A 277 -27.10 7.80 1.38
C THR A 277 -27.44 7.84 -0.11
N ASN A 278 -27.57 9.03 -0.70
CA ASN A 278 -28.17 9.23 -2.02
C ASN A 278 -27.18 9.60 -3.11
N LEU A 279 -26.15 10.39 -2.79
CA LEU A 279 -25.15 10.78 -3.80
C LEU A 279 -24.46 9.54 -4.40
N PRO A 280 -24.25 9.51 -5.71
CA PRO A 280 -23.38 8.54 -6.35
C PRO A 280 -22.04 8.44 -5.61
N LEU A 281 -21.59 7.23 -5.32
CA LEU A 281 -20.33 6.97 -4.64
C LEU A 281 -19.48 6.03 -5.47
N VAL A 282 -18.25 6.43 -5.75
CA VAL A 282 -17.23 5.59 -6.36
C VAL A 282 -16.10 5.40 -5.36
N VAL A 283 -15.62 4.16 -5.22
CA VAL A 283 -14.42 3.83 -4.45
C VAL A 283 -13.31 3.42 -5.41
N LEU A 284 -12.18 4.14 -5.38
CA LEU A 284 -11.01 3.78 -6.18
C LEU A 284 -10.09 2.85 -5.38
N VAL A 285 -9.68 1.74 -6.00
CA VAL A 285 -8.76 0.76 -5.40
C VAL A 285 -7.68 0.34 -6.40
N ASN A 286 -6.53 -0.12 -5.88
CA ASN A 286 -5.49 -0.76 -6.67
C ASN A 286 -4.89 -1.96 -5.93
N SER A 287 -3.92 -2.64 -6.54
CA SER A 287 -3.26 -3.83 -5.97
C SER A 287 -2.57 -3.60 -4.61
N ARG A 288 -2.44 -2.35 -4.16
CA ARG A 288 -1.88 -1.98 -2.85
C ARG A 288 -2.96 -1.53 -1.85
N SER A 289 -4.22 -1.48 -2.26
CA SER A 289 -5.35 -1.28 -1.34
C SER A 289 -5.55 -2.55 -0.52
N ALA A 290 -5.39 -2.48 0.80
CA ALA A 290 -5.38 -3.68 1.65
C ALA A 290 -6.16 -3.50 2.96
N SER A 291 -6.60 -4.62 3.56
CA SER A 291 -7.15 -4.66 4.93
C SER A 291 -8.36 -3.72 5.12
N ALA A 292 -8.26 -2.67 5.97
CA ALA A 292 -9.34 -1.71 6.22
C ALA A 292 -9.86 -1.04 4.92
N SER A 293 -8.99 -0.80 3.93
CA SER A 293 -9.41 -0.34 2.60
C SER A 293 -10.32 -1.35 1.90
N GLU A 294 -10.01 -2.64 2.06
CA GLU A 294 -10.81 -3.71 1.48
C GLU A 294 -12.12 -3.93 2.24
N ILE A 295 -12.13 -3.67 3.55
CA ILE A 295 -13.38 -3.64 4.33
C ILE A 295 -14.31 -2.55 3.78
N VAL A 296 -13.81 -1.32 3.60
CA VAL A 296 -14.63 -0.21 3.08
C VAL A 296 -15.11 -0.51 1.66
N ALA A 297 -14.20 -0.84 0.74
CA ALA A 297 -14.54 -1.11 -0.66
C ALA A 297 -15.47 -2.32 -0.79
N GLY A 298 -15.16 -3.42 -0.11
CA GLY A 298 -15.94 -4.66 -0.16
C GLY A 298 -17.31 -4.53 0.48
N SER A 299 -17.41 -3.85 1.62
CA SER A 299 -18.70 -3.63 2.28
C SER A 299 -19.62 -2.74 1.45
N LEU A 300 -19.11 -1.64 0.89
CA LEU A 300 -19.90 -0.75 0.04
C LEU A 300 -20.28 -1.42 -1.27
N GLN A 301 -19.43 -2.30 -1.83
CA GLN A 301 -19.74 -3.11 -3.01
C GLN A 301 -20.82 -4.16 -2.70
N ASP A 302 -20.67 -4.92 -1.61
CA ASP A 302 -21.60 -5.99 -1.22
C ASP A 302 -22.99 -5.46 -0.81
N LEU A 303 -23.04 -4.22 -0.33
CA LEU A 303 -24.28 -3.51 -0.01
C LEU A 303 -24.89 -2.79 -1.21
N ASP A 304 -24.30 -2.92 -2.40
CA ASP A 304 -24.70 -2.24 -3.63
C ASP A 304 -24.83 -0.71 -3.46
N ARG A 305 -23.96 -0.13 -2.60
CA ARG A 305 -23.94 1.29 -2.26
C ARG A 305 -22.94 2.10 -3.07
N ALA A 306 -21.86 1.50 -3.52
CA ALA A 306 -20.82 2.16 -4.29
C ALA A 306 -20.39 1.32 -5.49
N VAL A 307 -19.88 2.00 -6.52
CA VAL A 307 -19.16 1.38 -7.63
C VAL A 307 -17.67 1.36 -7.29
N VAL A 308 -17.03 0.20 -7.38
CA VAL A 308 -15.60 0.04 -7.18
C VAL A 308 -14.89 0.10 -8.53
N ILE A 309 -13.93 1.01 -8.68
CA ILE A 309 -13.16 1.21 -9.93
C ILE A 309 -11.66 1.06 -9.66
N GLY A 310 -10.93 0.47 -10.59
CA GLY A 310 -9.47 0.34 -10.53
C GLY A 310 -8.96 -1.07 -10.78
N GLN A 311 -8.01 -1.54 -9.97
CA GLN A 311 -7.46 -2.89 -10.06
C GLN A 311 -7.95 -3.75 -8.89
N ARG A 312 -7.82 -5.06 -9.03
CA ARG A 312 -8.04 -6.01 -7.93
C ARG A 312 -7.18 -5.62 -6.73
N SER A 313 -7.76 -5.58 -5.54
CA SER A 313 -7.07 -5.21 -4.31
C SER A 313 -6.06 -6.28 -3.86
N PHE A 314 -5.35 -6.01 -2.77
CA PHE A 314 -4.26 -6.87 -2.26
C PHE A 314 -4.75 -8.25 -1.80
N GLY A 315 -5.88 -8.33 -1.10
CA GLY A 315 -6.42 -9.58 -0.54
C GLY A 315 -5.89 -9.91 0.86
N LYS A 316 -5.83 -8.93 1.77
CA LYS A 316 -5.53 -9.13 3.18
C LYS A 316 -6.82 -9.25 3.99
N GLY A 317 -7.26 -10.47 4.27
CA GLY A 317 -8.45 -10.80 5.05
C GLY A 317 -8.15 -11.24 6.49
N LEU A 318 -7.01 -10.86 7.06
CA LEU A 318 -6.55 -11.23 8.40
C LEU A 318 -6.66 -10.08 9.39
N VAL A 319 -7.12 -10.38 10.61
CA VAL A 319 -7.23 -9.42 11.72
C VAL A 319 -6.11 -9.64 12.71
N GLN A 320 -5.35 -8.61 13.01
CA GLN A 320 -4.32 -8.63 14.03
C GLN A 320 -4.81 -7.93 15.31
N GLN A 321 -4.37 -8.45 16.45
CA GLN A 321 -4.50 -7.80 17.75
C GLN A 321 -3.14 -7.71 18.42
N THR A 322 -2.86 -6.57 19.06
CA THR A 322 -1.64 -6.34 19.82
C THR A 322 -1.86 -6.69 21.28
N PHE A 323 -0.93 -7.44 21.86
CA PHE A 323 -0.92 -7.82 23.25
C PHE A 323 0.34 -7.27 23.93
N PRO A 324 0.21 -6.67 25.12
CA PRO A 324 1.36 -6.26 25.90
C PRO A 324 2.09 -7.48 26.46
N LEU A 325 3.41 -7.41 26.44
CA LEU A 325 4.31 -8.37 27.04
C LEU A 325 5.15 -7.69 28.14
N PRO A 326 5.83 -8.46 29.02
CA PRO A 326 6.74 -7.89 29.99
C PRO A 326 7.82 -6.97 29.38
N TYR A 327 8.39 -6.09 30.21
CA TYR A 327 9.48 -5.17 29.84
C TYR A 327 9.12 -4.22 28.69
N ASN A 328 7.89 -3.68 28.72
CA ASN A 328 7.41 -2.71 27.72
C ASN A 328 7.59 -3.20 26.27
N THR A 329 7.36 -4.49 26.02
CA THR A 329 7.36 -5.08 24.68
C THR A 329 5.95 -5.44 24.25
N LEU A 330 5.73 -5.64 22.95
CA LEU A 330 4.43 -6.02 22.40
C LEU A 330 4.57 -7.22 21.46
N VAL A 331 3.49 -7.96 21.31
CA VAL A 331 3.32 -8.91 20.21
C VAL A 331 2.03 -8.59 19.47
N LYS A 332 2.10 -8.47 18.16
CA LYS A 332 0.95 -8.35 17.27
C LYS A 332 0.69 -9.73 16.67
N ILE A 333 -0.49 -10.28 16.89
CA ILE A 333 -0.84 -11.66 16.51
C ILE A 333 -2.06 -11.63 15.60
N THR A 334 -2.06 -12.43 14.55
CA THR A 334 -3.24 -12.72 13.73
C THR A 334 -4.19 -13.61 14.53
N ILE A 335 -5.36 -13.08 14.87
CA ILE A 335 -6.35 -13.73 15.74
C ILE A 335 -7.60 -14.21 15.01
N ALA A 336 -7.89 -13.67 13.83
CA ALA A 336 -9.11 -13.96 13.09
C ALA A 336 -8.96 -13.67 11.59
N LYS A 337 -9.94 -14.18 10.82
CA LYS A 337 -10.24 -13.73 9.45
C LYS A 337 -11.45 -12.82 9.49
N TYR A 338 -11.55 -11.89 8.53
CA TYR A 338 -12.76 -11.08 8.40
C TYR A 338 -13.53 -11.38 7.11
N TYR A 339 -14.84 -11.13 7.20
CA TYR A 339 -15.82 -11.43 6.18
C TYR A 339 -16.66 -10.18 5.93
N VAL A 340 -16.75 -9.74 4.67
CA VAL A 340 -17.58 -8.60 4.27
C VAL A 340 -19.08 -9.02 4.20
N PRO A 341 -20.03 -8.08 4.01
CA PRO A 341 -21.47 -8.36 4.21
C PRO A 341 -22.04 -9.52 3.40
N SER A 342 -21.51 -9.83 2.23
CA SER A 342 -21.91 -11.02 1.46
C SER A 342 -21.52 -12.34 2.14
N GLY A 343 -20.68 -12.31 3.16
CA GLY A 343 -20.10 -13.48 3.84
C GLY A 343 -18.80 -13.99 3.23
N ARG A 344 -18.30 -13.38 2.16
CA ARG A 344 -17.03 -13.78 1.54
C ARG A 344 -15.82 -13.34 2.36
N CYS A 345 -14.81 -14.23 2.45
CA CYS A 345 -13.49 -13.92 2.98
C CYS A 345 -12.57 -13.53 1.82
N ILE A 346 -11.99 -12.34 1.89
CA ILE A 346 -11.18 -11.80 0.78
C ILE A 346 -9.71 -12.23 0.82
N GLN A 347 -9.28 -13.03 1.80
CA GLN A 347 -7.89 -13.47 1.95
C GLN A 347 -7.39 -14.18 0.70
N ALA A 348 -6.38 -13.61 0.03
CA ALA A 348 -5.86 -14.11 -1.23
C ALA A 348 -4.67 -15.06 -1.08
N LEU A 349 -3.94 -14.99 0.04
CA LEU A 349 -2.75 -15.80 0.30
C LEU A 349 -3.04 -16.86 1.36
N ASP A 350 -2.66 -18.11 1.08
CA ASP A 350 -2.80 -19.21 2.03
C ASP A 350 -1.50 -19.43 2.80
N TYR A 351 -1.42 -18.87 4.00
CA TYR A 351 -0.27 -19.03 4.89
C TYR A 351 -0.24 -20.40 5.60
N THR A 352 -1.33 -21.15 5.55
CA THR A 352 -1.46 -22.45 6.22
C THR A 352 -0.78 -23.56 5.42
N HIS A 353 -0.82 -23.45 4.07
CA HIS A 353 -0.23 -24.42 3.15
C HIS A 353 0.90 -23.74 2.36
N ARG A 354 2.12 -23.82 2.91
CA ARG A 354 3.33 -23.32 2.23
C ARG A 354 3.90 -24.40 1.33
N LYS A 355 4.62 -24.00 0.28
CA LYS A 355 5.43 -24.92 -0.52
C LYS A 355 6.67 -25.39 0.26
N ASP A 356 7.34 -26.41 -0.24
CA ASP A 356 8.57 -26.98 0.36
C ASP A 356 9.68 -25.95 0.49
N ASP A 357 9.71 -24.93 -0.38
CA ASP A 357 10.64 -23.80 -0.32
C ASP A 357 10.23 -22.68 0.64
N GLY A 358 9.13 -22.86 1.39
CA GLY A 358 8.56 -21.89 2.33
C GLY A 358 7.71 -20.79 1.65
N SER A 359 7.63 -20.76 0.34
CA SER A 359 6.84 -19.73 -0.37
C SER A 359 5.33 -19.93 -0.15
N VAL A 360 4.61 -18.78 -0.05
CA VAL A 360 3.17 -18.74 0.16
C VAL A 360 2.45 -18.82 -1.19
N VAL A 361 1.42 -19.64 -1.28
CA VAL A 361 0.61 -19.76 -2.49
C VAL A 361 -0.62 -18.86 -2.43
N LYS A 362 -1.10 -18.42 -3.59
CA LYS A 362 -2.42 -17.81 -3.71
C LYS A 362 -3.49 -18.89 -3.57
N VAL A 363 -4.65 -18.53 -3.01
CA VAL A 363 -5.84 -19.38 -3.07
C VAL A 363 -6.09 -19.74 -4.53
N ALA A 364 -6.16 -21.04 -4.82
CA ALA A 364 -6.37 -21.47 -6.19
C ALA A 364 -7.79 -21.10 -6.66
N ASP A 365 -7.92 -20.72 -7.93
CA ASP A 365 -9.20 -20.32 -8.53
C ASP A 365 -10.30 -21.40 -8.34
N SER A 366 -9.91 -22.68 -8.30
CA SER A 366 -10.82 -23.82 -8.04
C SER A 366 -11.36 -23.89 -6.62
N LEU A 367 -10.74 -23.18 -5.68
CA LEU A 367 -11.15 -23.11 -4.25
C LEU A 367 -11.94 -21.84 -3.95
N MET A 368 -12.13 -20.94 -4.92
CA MET A 368 -12.91 -19.73 -4.75
C MET A 368 -14.41 -20.03 -4.86
N HIS A 369 -15.19 -19.47 -3.93
CA HIS A 369 -16.63 -19.66 -3.87
C HIS A 369 -17.37 -18.40 -4.30
N GLU A 370 -18.56 -18.61 -4.89
CA GLU A 370 -19.48 -17.55 -5.28
C GLU A 370 -20.33 -17.10 -4.09
N PHE A 371 -20.45 -15.79 -3.93
CA PHE A 371 -21.33 -15.13 -2.97
C PHE A 371 -22.22 -14.13 -3.72
N LYS A 372 -23.21 -13.57 -3.01
CA LYS A 372 -24.12 -12.59 -3.58
C LYS A 372 -24.04 -11.28 -2.80
N THR A 373 -24.03 -10.16 -3.55
CA THR A 373 -24.27 -8.83 -2.98
C THR A 373 -25.74 -8.74 -2.54
N LYS A 374 -26.10 -7.66 -1.88
CA LYS A 374 -27.46 -7.39 -1.40
C LYS A 374 -28.50 -7.49 -2.52
N ASP A 375 -28.22 -6.97 -3.70
CA ASP A 375 -29.11 -6.95 -4.86
C ASP A 375 -28.86 -8.14 -5.83
N GLY A 376 -28.00 -9.09 -5.45
CA GLY A 376 -27.85 -10.40 -6.10
C GLY A 376 -26.75 -10.50 -7.15
N ARG A 377 -25.83 -9.53 -7.25
CA ARG A 377 -24.63 -9.66 -8.08
C ARG A 377 -23.71 -10.75 -7.57
N SER A 378 -23.09 -11.52 -8.46
CA SER A 378 -22.12 -12.55 -8.07
C SER A 378 -20.76 -11.91 -7.78
N VAL A 379 -20.19 -12.22 -6.61
CA VAL A 379 -18.85 -11.84 -6.16
C VAL A 379 -18.15 -13.07 -5.62
N TYR A 380 -16.83 -13.06 -5.52
CA TYR A 380 -16.03 -14.22 -5.17
C TYR A 380 -15.11 -13.95 -3.97
N ASP A 381 -14.81 -14.99 -3.20
CA ASP A 381 -13.82 -14.97 -2.11
C ASP A 381 -12.39 -15.24 -2.64
N GLY A 382 -11.44 -15.39 -1.72
CA GLY A 382 -10.08 -15.89 -2.00
C GLY A 382 -9.19 -14.99 -2.85
N GLY A 383 -9.62 -13.77 -3.17
CA GLY A 383 -8.89 -12.97 -4.14
C GLY A 383 -8.83 -11.47 -3.91
N GLY A 384 -9.14 -10.96 -2.72
CA GLY A 384 -9.31 -9.52 -2.52
C GLY A 384 -10.64 -9.02 -3.09
N ILE A 385 -10.74 -7.70 -3.24
CA ILE A 385 -11.90 -7.05 -3.85
C ILE A 385 -11.63 -6.85 -5.33
N TYR A 386 -12.45 -7.45 -6.17
CA TYR A 386 -12.41 -7.24 -7.61
C TYR A 386 -13.28 -6.01 -7.96
N PRO A 387 -12.78 -5.04 -8.75
CA PRO A 387 -13.54 -3.84 -9.08
C PRO A 387 -14.71 -4.14 -10.02
N ASP A 388 -15.79 -3.34 -9.94
CA ASP A 388 -16.92 -3.37 -10.88
C ASP A 388 -16.49 -2.90 -12.27
N VAL A 389 -15.59 -1.90 -12.30
CA VAL A 389 -14.96 -1.40 -13.53
C VAL A 389 -13.46 -1.59 -13.41
N PHE A 390 -12.94 -2.57 -14.14
CA PHE A 390 -11.51 -2.85 -14.15
C PHE A 390 -10.74 -1.82 -14.96
N MET A 391 -9.67 -1.26 -14.36
CA MET A 391 -8.72 -0.37 -15.02
C MET A 391 -7.37 -1.05 -15.12
N LYS A 392 -6.81 -1.11 -16.34
CA LYS A 392 -5.48 -1.68 -16.53
C LYS A 392 -4.43 -0.80 -15.84
N GLN A 393 -3.55 -1.42 -15.08
CA GLN A 393 -2.42 -0.71 -14.48
C GLN A 393 -1.51 -0.15 -15.59
N GLU A 394 -1.27 1.14 -15.55
CA GLU A 394 -0.28 1.78 -16.42
C GLU A 394 1.10 1.74 -15.76
N HIS A 395 2.11 1.50 -16.56
CA HIS A 395 3.49 1.54 -16.13
C HIS A 395 4.21 2.60 -16.94
N PHE A 396 4.97 3.41 -16.26
CA PHE A 396 5.85 4.35 -16.93
C PHE A 396 6.85 3.62 -17.84
N ALA A 397 7.17 4.24 -18.96
CA ALA A 397 8.23 3.78 -19.83
C ALA A 397 9.56 3.65 -19.08
N THR A 398 10.43 2.76 -19.54
CA THR A 398 11.70 2.46 -18.84
C THR A 398 12.59 3.70 -18.72
N ILE A 399 12.53 4.62 -19.69
CA ILE A 399 13.23 5.91 -19.63
C ILE A 399 12.70 6.74 -18.46
N THR A 400 11.39 6.89 -18.31
CA THR A 400 10.77 7.66 -17.22
C THR A 400 11.09 7.04 -15.85
N GLN A 401 11.04 5.70 -15.76
CA GLN A 401 11.45 4.98 -14.55
C GLN A 401 12.93 5.25 -14.21
N SER A 402 13.81 5.29 -15.21
CA SER A 402 15.23 5.61 -15.01
C SER A 402 15.42 7.05 -14.52
N LEU A 403 14.72 8.02 -15.12
CA LEU A 403 14.79 9.43 -14.71
C LEU A 403 14.31 9.62 -13.26
N LEU A 404 13.22 8.94 -12.86
CA LEU A 404 12.70 8.94 -11.50
C LEU A 404 13.66 8.24 -10.53
N GLY A 405 14.09 7.02 -10.84
CA GLY A 405 14.97 6.22 -9.97
C GLY A 405 16.34 6.84 -9.73
N LYS A 406 16.85 7.62 -10.70
CA LYS A 406 18.09 8.39 -10.58
C LYS A 406 17.88 9.80 -10.03
N LEU A 407 16.65 10.12 -9.60
CA LEU A 407 16.25 11.41 -9.02
C LEU A 407 16.45 12.61 -9.98
N LEU A 408 16.56 12.40 -11.28
CA LEU A 408 16.80 13.47 -12.24
C LEU A 408 15.57 14.37 -12.43
N ILE A 409 14.37 13.82 -12.29
CA ILE A 409 13.11 14.59 -12.24
C ILE A 409 13.09 15.46 -10.97
N PHE A 410 13.46 14.90 -9.82
CA PHE A 410 13.55 15.59 -8.54
C PHE A 410 14.56 16.76 -8.60
N ASP A 411 15.76 16.48 -9.12
CA ASP A 411 16.84 17.47 -9.20
C ASP A 411 16.46 18.61 -10.17
N TYR A 412 15.84 18.29 -11.32
CA TYR A 412 15.38 19.31 -12.25
C TYR A 412 14.24 20.16 -11.68
N ALA A 413 13.28 19.56 -10.99
CA ALA A 413 12.21 20.30 -10.33
C ALA A 413 12.74 21.28 -9.27
N THR A 414 13.82 20.91 -8.58
CA THR A 414 14.53 21.79 -7.64
C THR A 414 15.22 22.94 -8.37
N HIS A 415 15.95 22.65 -9.45
CA HIS A 415 16.56 23.65 -10.31
C HIS A 415 15.54 24.59 -10.94
N TYR A 416 14.41 24.06 -11.42
CA TYR A 416 13.30 24.85 -11.96
C TYR A 416 12.76 25.85 -10.93
N ARG A 417 12.63 25.42 -9.66
CA ARG A 417 12.18 26.28 -8.55
C ARG A 417 13.17 27.42 -8.24
N GLU A 418 14.46 27.21 -8.43
CA GLU A 418 15.49 28.24 -8.23
C GLU A 418 15.43 29.33 -9.30
N THR A 419 15.11 28.96 -10.54
CA THR A 419 15.05 29.87 -11.70
C THR A 419 13.66 30.50 -11.89
N HIS A 420 12.61 29.93 -11.33
CA HIS A 420 11.22 30.41 -11.47
C HIS A 420 10.62 30.72 -10.09
N ALA A 421 10.50 32.00 -9.75
CA ALA A 421 9.95 32.42 -8.45
C ALA A 421 8.49 32.04 -8.25
N LYS A 422 7.70 31.95 -9.33
CA LYS A 422 6.26 31.64 -9.33
C LYS A 422 5.90 30.78 -10.53
N ILE A 423 4.86 29.98 -10.41
CA ILE A 423 4.21 29.24 -11.50
C ILE A 423 2.69 29.52 -11.48
N ALA A 424 2.00 29.08 -12.52
CA ALA A 424 0.53 29.08 -12.56
C ALA A 424 -0.05 28.16 -11.48
N ASP A 425 -1.34 28.31 -11.18
CA ASP A 425 -2.07 27.41 -10.27
C ASP A 425 -1.90 25.94 -10.70
N ALA A 426 -1.81 25.05 -9.72
CA ALA A 426 -1.52 23.63 -9.96
C ALA A 426 -2.53 22.94 -10.89
N HIS A 427 -3.79 23.34 -10.87
CA HIS A 427 -4.83 22.78 -11.75
C HIS A 427 -4.59 23.09 -13.24
N VAL A 428 -3.93 24.20 -13.55
CA VAL A 428 -3.73 24.68 -14.92
C VAL A 428 -2.26 24.71 -15.33
N PHE A 429 -1.34 24.44 -14.39
CA PHE A 429 0.07 24.42 -14.70
C PHE A 429 0.40 23.35 -15.73
N ALA A 430 1.10 23.73 -16.77
CA ALA A 430 1.61 22.86 -17.80
C ALA A 430 2.99 23.34 -18.25
N LEU A 431 3.95 22.44 -18.39
CA LEU A 431 5.25 22.72 -18.95
C LEU A 431 5.12 23.09 -20.43
N SER A 432 5.75 24.20 -20.83
CA SER A 432 5.91 24.54 -22.24
C SER A 432 6.87 23.59 -22.95
N ASP A 433 6.90 23.65 -24.27
CA ASP A 433 7.91 22.89 -25.03
C ASP A 433 9.32 23.45 -24.79
N ALA A 434 9.46 24.76 -24.58
CA ALA A 434 10.73 25.38 -24.21
C ALA A 434 11.26 24.90 -22.85
N ASP A 435 10.39 24.74 -21.85
CA ASP A 435 10.78 24.17 -20.54
C ASP A 435 11.21 22.70 -20.69
N TYR A 436 10.55 21.94 -21.56
CA TYR A 436 10.94 20.57 -21.84
C TYR A 436 12.30 20.48 -22.56
N ASP A 437 12.56 21.36 -23.50
CA ASP A 437 13.87 21.45 -24.19
C ASP A 437 14.98 21.86 -23.20
N ASP A 438 14.69 22.72 -22.23
CA ASP A 438 15.60 23.04 -21.13
C ASP A 438 15.89 21.82 -20.25
N PHE A 439 14.87 21.02 -19.94
CA PHE A 439 15.06 19.74 -19.26
C PHE A 439 15.97 18.78 -20.04
N ILE A 440 15.77 18.65 -21.35
CA ILE A 440 16.66 17.82 -22.20
C ILE A 440 18.09 18.34 -22.14
N LYS A 441 18.29 19.65 -22.21
CA LYS A 441 19.60 20.28 -22.06
C LYS A 441 20.21 20.02 -20.69
N TYR A 442 19.43 20.10 -19.62
CA TYR A 442 19.84 19.73 -18.27
C TYR A 442 20.34 18.29 -18.17
N LEU A 443 19.74 17.36 -18.92
CA LEU A 443 20.13 15.95 -18.95
C LEU A 443 21.44 15.68 -19.73
N SER A 444 21.94 16.61 -20.53
CA SER A 444 23.09 16.39 -21.45
C SER A 444 24.34 15.84 -20.76
N ASN A 445 24.56 16.21 -19.48
CA ASN A 445 25.70 15.80 -18.66
C ASN A 445 25.33 14.74 -17.61
N LYS A 446 24.10 14.20 -17.63
CA LYS A 446 23.60 13.27 -16.61
C LYS A 446 23.57 11.85 -17.14
N ASN A 447 23.81 10.90 -16.25
CA ASN A 447 23.69 9.49 -16.58
C ASN A 447 22.27 9.00 -16.28
N TYR A 448 21.44 8.84 -17.31
CA TYR A 448 20.11 8.23 -17.24
C TYR A 448 20.02 6.91 -18.02
N SER A 449 21.16 6.22 -18.22
CA SER A 449 21.21 4.93 -18.91
C SER A 449 20.33 3.89 -18.20
N TYR A 450 19.71 3.02 -18.97
CA TYR A 450 18.86 1.92 -18.50
C TYR A 450 18.93 0.76 -19.49
N ASN A 451 18.54 -0.43 -19.05
CA ASN A 451 18.32 -1.57 -19.94
C ASN A 451 16.82 -1.79 -20.09
N SER A 452 16.31 -1.69 -21.30
CA SER A 452 14.91 -1.98 -21.60
C SER A 452 14.59 -3.47 -21.38
N PRO A 453 13.32 -3.85 -21.19
CA PRO A 453 12.92 -5.26 -21.16
C PRO A 453 13.37 -6.04 -22.41
N ALA A 454 13.31 -5.40 -23.58
CA ALA A 454 13.77 -6.00 -24.83
C ALA A 454 15.29 -6.26 -24.85
N GLU A 455 16.10 -5.33 -24.34
CA GLU A 455 17.55 -5.52 -24.19
C GLU A 455 17.86 -6.66 -23.21
N LYS A 456 17.15 -6.73 -22.07
CA LYS A 456 17.32 -7.82 -21.09
C LYS A 456 16.96 -9.19 -21.70
N ALA A 457 15.86 -9.26 -22.44
CA ALA A 457 15.45 -10.50 -23.13
C ALA A 457 16.49 -10.91 -24.19
N LEU A 458 17.03 -9.95 -24.93
CA LEU A 458 18.06 -10.17 -25.93
C LEU A 458 19.38 -10.65 -25.29
N ASP A 459 19.80 -10.03 -24.18
CA ASP A 459 21.00 -10.48 -23.44
C ASP A 459 20.78 -11.88 -22.83
N GLN A 460 19.59 -12.18 -22.30
CA GLN A 460 19.24 -13.53 -21.81
C GLN A 460 19.28 -14.56 -22.95
N MET A 461 18.72 -14.25 -24.11
CA MET A 461 18.81 -15.13 -25.30
C MET A 461 20.26 -15.40 -25.66
N LYS A 462 21.14 -14.40 -25.65
CA LYS A 462 22.59 -14.58 -25.88
C LYS A 462 23.21 -15.55 -24.88
N ASP A 463 22.88 -15.38 -23.57
CA ASP A 463 23.43 -16.23 -22.52
C ASP A 463 23.02 -17.70 -22.71
N GLU A 464 21.74 -17.95 -23.00
CA GLU A 464 21.25 -19.32 -23.28
C GLU A 464 21.87 -19.91 -24.55
N ALA A 465 21.89 -19.16 -25.66
CA ALA A 465 22.53 -19.61 -26.90
C ALA A 465 24.05 -19.86 -26.73
N THR A 466 24.72 -19.16 -25.82
CA THR A 466 26.14 -19.37 -25.51
C THR A 466 26.33 -20.68 -24.73
N LYS A 467 25.46 -21.00 -23.76
CA LYS A 467 25.47 -22.29 -23.05
C LYS A 467 25.31 -23.46 -24.01
N ASP A 468 24.42 -23.33 -24.97
CA ASP A 468 24.13 -24.36 -25.98
C ASP A 468 25.15 -24.35 -27.13
N LYS A 469 26.20 -23.50 -27.10
CA LYS A 469 27.22 -23.33 -28.13
C LYS A 469 26.66 -22.96 -29.53
N GLN A 470 25.50 -22.28 -29.54
CA GLN A 470 24.82 -21.87 -30.79
C GLN A 470 25.02 -20.37 -31.08
N PHE A 471 25.53 -19.58 -30.13
CA PHE A 471 25.60 -18.12 -30.25
C PHE A 471 26.40 -17.66 -31.50
N SER A 472 27.49 -18.34 -31.84
CA SER A 472 28.29 -17.96 -33.02
C SER A 472 27.53 -18.01 -34.35
N ALA A 473 26.50 -18.85 -34.43
CA ALA A 473 25.68 -18.99 -35.64
C ALA A 473 24.66 -17.83 -35.79
N ILE A 474 24.25 -17.17 -34.67
CA ILE A 474 23.23 -16.12 -34.65
C ILE A 474 23.80 -14.75 -34.25
N GLN A 475 25.11 -14.65 -34.07
CA GLN A 475 25.75 -13.41 -33.59
C GLN A 475 25.49 -12.20 -34.50
N PRO A 476 25.51 -12.30 -35.86
CA PRO A 476 25.24 -11.15 -36.73
C PRO A 476 23.82 -10.59 -36.53
N GLU A 477 22.82 -11.45 -36.38
CA GLU A 477 21.42 -11.08 -36.14
C GLU A 477 21.26 -10.44 -34.78
N TYR A 478 21.90 -11.01 -33.73
CA TYR A 478 21.94 -10.45 -32.41
C TYR A 478 22.53 -9.02 -32.40
N ASP A 479 23.70 -8.84 -33.03
CA ASP A 479 24.39 -7.54 -33.07
C ASP A 479 23.55 -6.49 -33.84
N ASN A 480 22.91 -6.90 -34.95
CA ASN A 480 22.01 -6.04 -35.72
C ASN A 480 20.77 -5.62 -34.90
N LEU A 481 20.12 -6.59 -34.23
CA LEU A 481 18.95 -6.29 -33.39
C LEU A 481 19.33 -5.39 -32.20
N LYS A 482 20.47 -5.66 -31.54
CA LYS A 482 20.99 -4.82 -30.46
C LYS A 482 21.28 -3.40 -30.91
N ALA A 483 21.91 -3.23 -32.08
CA ALA A 483 22.18 -1.93 -32.64
C ALA A 483 20.89 -1.15 -32.96
N LYS A 484 19.85 -1.80 -33.47
CA LYS A 484 18.54 -1.19 -33.71
C LYS A 484 17.86 -0.77 -32.41
N LEU A 485 17.86 -1.60 -31.37
CA LEU A 485 17.32 -1.24 -30.04
C LEU A 485 18.03 -0.02 -29.45
N LEU A 486 19.36 0.04 -29.53
CA LEU A 486 20.14 1.19 -29.06
C LEU A 486 19.89 2.47 -29.89
N ALA A 487 19.62 2.33 -31.17
CA ALA A 487 19.29 3.47 -32.02
C ALA A 487 17.92 4.07 -31.68
N THR A 488 16.91 3.24 -31.39
CA THR A 488 15.58 3.72 -30.98
C THR A 488 15.64 4.46 -29.66
N LYS A 489 16.44 4.00 -28.69
CA LYS A 489 16.61 4.66 -27.37
C LYS A 489 17.06 6.13 -27.45
N LYS A 490 17.77 6.52 -28.49
CA LYS A 490 18.21 7.92 -28.66
C LYS A 490 17.03 8.89 -28.79
N ASN A 491 15.85 8.39 -29.18
CA ASN A 491 14.64 9.21 -29.33
C ASN A 491 13.64 9.07 -28.18
N ASP A 492 13.95 8.28 -27.15
CA ASP A 492 12.99 7.95 -26.09
C ASP A 492 12.51 9.16 -25.30
N LEU A 493 13.36 10.19 -25.11
CA LEU A 493 12.93 11.45 -24.50
C LEU A 493 11.83 12.15 -25.30
N GLN A 494 11.86 12.08 -26.63
CA GLN A 494 10.80 12.65 -27.47
C GLN A 494 9.59 11.72 -27.58
N LEU A 495 9.82 10.42 -27.70
CA LEU A 495 8.75 9.42 -27.79
C LEU A 495 7.85 9.41 -26.56
N HIS A 496 8.44 9.59 -25.37
CA HIS A 496 7.74 9.59 -24.09
C HIS A 496 7.59 10.98 -23.48
N LYS A 497 7.64 12.04 -24.31
CA LYS A 497 7.59 13.46 -23.90
C LYS A 497 6.42 13.74 -22.97
N ASP A 498 5.20 13.34 -23.35
CA ASP A 498 3.99 13.65 -22.58
C ASP A 498 4.00 13.00 -21.20
N GLU A 499 4.44 11.75 -21.12
CA GLU A 499 4.59 11.01 -19.86
C GLU A 499 5.66 11.67 -18.97
N ILE A 500 6.80 12.05 -19.55
CA ILE A 500 7.89 12.73 -18.80
C ILE A 500 7.43 14.12 -18.34
N LYS A 501 6.72 14.88 -19.18
CA LYS A 501 6.12 16.17 -18.78
C LYS A 501 5.16 16.01 -17.61
N GLN A 502 4.30 14.97 -17.61
CA GLN A 502 3.40 14.67 -16.50
C GLN A 502 4.16 14.51 -15.17
N VAL A 503 5.23 13.71 -15.13
CA VAL A 503 5.99 13.50 -13.88
C VAL A 503 6.79 14.73 -13.47
N LEU A 504 7.29 15.52 -14.43
CA LEU A 504 7.93 16.80 -14.19
C LEU A 504 6.95 17.82 -13.58
N GLU A 505 5.76 17.96 -14.16
CA GLU A 505 4.72 18.87 -13.67
C GLU A 505 4.30 18.54 -12.25
N ASN A 506 4.08 17.26 -11.94
CA ASN A 506 3.78 16.80 -10.59
C ASN A 506 4.90 17.13 -9.59
N GLU A 507 6.16 16.95 -10.00
CA GLU A 507 7.29 17.20 -9.11
C GLU A 507 7.55 18.71 -8.97
N ILE A 508 7.43 19.50 -10.04
CA ILE A 508 7.57 20.96 -10.01
C ILE A 508 6.48 21.59 -9.14
N THR A 509 5.21 21.24 -9.35
CA THR A 509 4.10 21.82 -8.57
C THR A 509 4.24 21.53 -7.08
N SER A 510 4.82 20.39 -6.69
CA SER A 510 5.11 20.09 -5.29
C SER A 510 6.08 21.09 -4.62
N ARG A 511 6.94 21.78 -5.41
CA ARG A 511 7.88 22.80 -4.90
C ARG A 511 7.20 24.11 -4.54
N TYR A 512 5.97 24.35 -5.06
CA TYR A 512 5.23 25.60 -4.86
C TYR A 512 3.98 25.39 -4.00
N TYR A 513 3.30 24.25 -4.19
CA TYR A 513 1.99 23.96 -3.60
C TYR A 513 2.00 22.69 -2.72
N PHE A 514 3.20 22.19 -2.36
CA PHE A 514 3.38 20.99 -1.51
C PHE A 514 2.69 19.74 -2.08
N GLN A 515 2.26 18.84 -1.22
CA GLN A 515 1.56 17.62 -1.62
C GLN A 515 0.23 17.93 -2.34
N ARG A 516 -0.45 19.00 -1.93
CA ARG A 516 -1.67 19.46 -2.59
C ARG A 516 -1.45 19.71 -4.09
N GLY A 517 -0.36 20.37 -4.46
CA GLY A 517 -0.03 20.64 -5.86
C GLY A 517 0.11 19.37 -6.71
N ARG A 518 0.66 18.29 -6.15
CA ARG A 518 0.74 17.00 -6.85
C ARG A 518 -0.65 16.44 -7.17
N TYR A 519 -1.59 16.47 -6.22
CA TYR A 519 -2.95 15.98 -6.47
C TYR A 519 -3.64 16.80 -7.55
N GLU A 520 -3.63 18.13 -7.41
CA GLU A 520 -4.31 19.05 -8.32
C GLU A 520 -3.78 18.95 -9.76
N THR A 521 -2.46 18.82 -9.92
CA THR A 521 -1.84 18.61 -11.23
C THR A 521 -2.17 17.24 -11.82
N ASN A 522 -2.23 16.20 -10.97
CA ASN A 522 -2.44 14.83 -11.44
C ASN A 522 -3.87 14.57 -11.92
N PHE A 523 -4.87 15.32 -11.48
CA PHE A 523 -6.28 15.10 -11.86
C PHE A 523 -6.51 15.10 -13.37
N LYS A 524 -5.74 15.88 -14.13
CA LYS A 524 -5.86 15.94 -15.60
C LYS A 524 -5.26 14.70 -16.31
N TYR A 525 -4.45 13.90 -15.62
CA TYR A 525 -3.78 12.73 -16.17
C TYR A 525 -4.33 11.41 -15.67
N ASP A 526 -5.02 11.41 -14.54
CA ASP A 526 -5.48 10.21 -13.84
C ASP A 526 -6.70 9.59 -14.54
N LYS A 527 -6.46 8.50 -15.26
CA LYS A 527 -7.51 7.79 -16.02
C LYS A 527 -8.55 7.12 -15.13
N ASP A 528 -8.17 6.67 -13.91
CA ASP A 528 -9.12 6.07 -12.97
C ASP A 528 -10.10 7.13 -12.47
N ILE A 529 -9.61 8.34 -12.15
CA ILE A 529 -10.45 9.47 -11.76
C ILE A 529 -11.34 9.91 -12.93
N ALA A 530 -10.79 10.01 -14.13
CA ALA A 530 -11.58 10.35 -15.33
C ALA A 530 -12.69 9.32 -15.59
N GLN A 531 -12.40 8.01 -15.43
CA GLN A 531 -13.40 6.96 -15.53
C GLN A 531 -14.47 7.07 -14.44
N ALA A 532 -14.07 7.37 -13.19
CA ALA A 532 -15.00 7.56 -12.09
C ALA A 532 -15.98 8.72 -12.35
N VAL A 533 -15.46 9.87 -12.80
CA VAL A 533 -16.29 11.03 -13.20
C VAL A 533 -17.23 10.66 -14.33
N LYS A 534 -16.75 9.99 -15.38
CA LYS A 534 -17.57 9.51 -16.49
C LYS A 534 -18.69 8.59 -16.04
N THR A 535 -18.38 7.60 -15.19
CA THR A 535 -19.37 6.66 -14.65
C THR A 535 -20.46 7.37 -13.84
N MET A 536 -20.10 8.38 -13.05
CA MET A 536 -21.08 9.17 -12.28
C MET A 536 -21.97 10.05 -13.15
N GLN A 537 -21.45 10.56 -14.27
CA GLN A 537 -22.21 11.38 -15.22
C GLN A 537 -23.16 10.54 -16.09
N ASP A 538 -22.84 9.28 -16.33
CA ASP A 538 -23.70 8.34 -17.05
C ASP A 538 -24.59 7.58 -16.06
N LYS A 539 -25.76 8.16 -15.77
CA LYS A 539 -26.71 7.57 -14.83
C LYS A 539 -27.18 6.16 -15.24
N MET A 540 -27.29 5.88 -16.54
CA MET A 540 -27.70 4.55 -17.00
C MET A 540 -26.61 3.53 -16.73
N GLN A 541 -25.35 3.88 -17.00
CA GLN A 541 -24.21 3.01 -16.69
C GLN A 541 -24.10 2.79 -15.16
N LEU A 542 -24.20 3.84 -14.36
CA LEU A 542 -24.15 3.75 -12.91
C LEU A 542 -25.24 2.81 -12.36
N ASP A 543 -26.49 2.99 -12.80
CA ASP A 543 -27.62 2.15 -12.41
C ASP A 543 -27.42 0.69 -12.84
N SER A 544 -26.94 0.46 -14.08
CA SER A 544 -26.65 -0.89 -14.58
C SER A 544 -25.58 -1.60 -13.75
N ILE A 545 -24.53 -0.88 -13.32
CA ILE A 545 -23.50 -1.43 -12.45
C ILE A 545 -24.08 -1.82 -11.10
N ILE A 546 -24.77 -0.91 -10.43
CA ILE A 546 -25.36 -1.13 -9.10
C ILE A 546 -26.38 -2.26 -9.11
N LYS A 547 -27.26 -2.33 -10.13
CA LYS A 547 -28.27 -3.37 -10.29
C LYS A 547 -27.72 -4.70 -10.81
N GLY A 548 -26.45 -4.75 -11.21
CA GLY A 548 -25.84 -5.95 -11.78
C GLY A 548 -26.42 -6.37 -13.12
N GLU A 549 -26.65 -5.41 -14.02
CA GLU A 549 -27.17 -5.69 -15.35
C GLU A 549 -26.03 -6.07 -16.32
N GLY A 550 -26.32 -6.96 -17.28
CA GLY A 550 -25.35 -7.36 -18.31
C GLY A 550 -24.04 -7.92 -17.73
N GLN A 551 -22.93 -7.35 -18.14
CA GLN A 551 -21.59 -7.78 -17.69
C GLN A 551 -21.34 -7.55 -16.18
N TYR A 552 -22.08 -6.68 -15.53
CA TYR A 552 -21.92 -6.38 -14.10
C TYR A 552 -22.63 -7.37 -13.17
N LYS A 553 -23.31 -8.37 -13.75
CA LYS A 553 -23.97 -9.43 -12.97
C LYS A 553 -22.97 -10.33 -12.24
N ILE A 554 -21.79 -10.51 -12.80
CA ILE A 554 -20.73 -11.38 -12.28
C ILE A 554 -19.44 -10.57 -12.24
N ILE A 555 -18.89 -10.39 -11.05
CA ILE A 555 -17.71 -9.56 -10.81
C ILE A 555 -16.57 -10.46 -10.36
N GLY A 556 -15.46 -10.48 -11.12
CA GLY A 556 -14.23 -11.16 -10.73
C GLY A 556 -14.32 -12.69 -10.77
N LYS A 557 -15.11 -13.26 -11.67
CA LYS A 557 -15.17 -14.72 -11.83
C LYS A 557 -13.77 -15.31 -12.03
N PRO A 558 -13.36 -16.31 -11.23
CA PRO A 558 -12.08 -16.99 -11.40
C PRO A 558 -11.97 -17.64 -12.80
N ILE A 559 -10.78 -17.53 -13.38
CA ILE A 559 -10.49 -18.18 -14.68
C ILE A 559 -10.08 -19.62 -14.41
N THR A 560 -10.96 -20.56 -14.67
CA THR A 560 -10.63 -21.98 -14.55
C THR A 560 -9.61 -22.42 -15.62
N PRO A 561 -8.73 -23.40 -15.36
CA PRO A 561 -7.77 -23.89 -16.36
C PRO A 561 -8.41 -24.30 -17.68
N SER A 562 -9.62 -24.84 -17.65
CA SER A 562 -10.42 -25.19 -18.85
C SER A 562 -10.86 -23.95 -19.64
N ALA A 563 -11.23 -22.85 -18.95
CA ALA A 563 -11.60 -21.59 -19.60
C ALA A 563 -10.36 -20.89 -20.21
N LEU A 564 -9.20 -20.99 -19.55
CA LEU A 564 -7.94 -20.47 -20.08
C LEU A 564 -7.49 -21.23 -21.35
N ALA A 565 -7.67 -22.54 -21.36
CA ALA A 565 -7.38 -23.38 -22.55
C ALA A 565 -8.35 -23.07 -23.69
N ALA A 566 -9.63 -22.82 -23.38
CA ALA A 566 -10.63 -22.43 -24.39
C ALA A 566 -10.37 -21.03 -24.97
N ALA A 567 -9.98 -20.05 -24.11
CA ALA A 567 -9.62 -18.71 -24.55
C ALA A 567 -8.38 -18.71 -25.46
N LYS A 568 -7.33 -19.45 -25.08
CA LYS A 568 -6.12 -19.61 -25.91
C LYS A 568 -6.41 -20.31 -27.26
N LYS A 569 -7.40 -21.20 -27.29
CA LYS A 569 -7.82 -21.86 -28.54
C LYS A 569 -8.65 -20.92 -29.42
N ALA A 570 -9.49 -20.07 -28.81
CA ALA A 570 -10.26 -19.05 -29.54
C ALA A 570 -9.37 -17.97 -30.16
N ASP A 571 -8.32 -17.53 -29.43
CA ASP A 571 -7.33 -16.58 -29.97
C ASP A 571 -6.48 -17.22 -31.10
N ALA A 572 -6.15 -18.49 -31.01
CA ALA A 572 -5.44 -19.21 -32.09
C ALA A 572 -6.33 -19.44 -33.33
N ASP A 573 -7.62 -19.71 -33.16
CA ASP A 573 -8.57 -19.90 -34.26
C ASP A 573 -8.95 -18.56 -34.94
N SER A 574 -8.74 -17.39 -34.28
CA SER A 574 -8.98 -16.08 -34.88
C SER A 574 -7.83 -15.56 -35.73
N ASP A 575 -6.61 -16.04 -35.50
CA ASP A 575 -5.44 -15.68 -36.31
C ASP A 575 -5.35 -16.51 -37.65
N ASP A 576 -6.10 -17.62 -37.76
CA ASP A 576 -6.14 -18.45 -38.99
C ASP A 576 -7.21 -17.99 -40.03
N ASP A 577 -8.17 -17.10 -39.63
CA ASP A 577 -9.21 -16.64 -40.55
C ASP A 577 -8.87 -15.32 -41.29
N ASP A 578 -7.76 -14.66 -40.98
CA ASP A 578 -7.31 -13.43 -41.67
C ASP A 578 -6.32 -13.70 -42.84
N ASP A 579 -6.01 -14.98 -43.15
CA ASP A 579 -5.13 -15.39 -44.25
C ASP A 579 -5.84 -16.15 -45.41
N GLN A 580 -7.16 -15.89 -45.62
CA GLN A 580 -7.85 -16.39 -46.82
C GLN A 580 -8.38 -15.28 -47.72
#